data_74783c924653cb7b92e1364150ed9b55
#
_entry.id   74783c924653cb7b92e1364150ed9b55
#
_cell.length_a   1.000
_cell.length_b   1.000
_cell.length_c   1.000
_cell.angle_alpha   90.00
_cell.angle_beta   90.00
_cell.angle_gamma   90.00
#
_symmetry.space_group_name_H-M   'P 1'
#
loop_
_entity.id
_entity.type
_entity.pdbx_description
1 polymer ?
#
loop_
_entity_poly.entity_id
_entity_poly.type
_entity_poly.pdbx_seq_one_letter_code
_entity_poly.pdbx_strand_id
1 'polypeptide(L)' 'MAVKQLSVYLENKPGRLLEQMKKLADAKINIRGMCIAEANDFGIVRLIVPEISKAKKVLEEDALVTVTKV' A
#
# COMPACT_ATOMS: atom_id res chain seq x y z
N MET A 1 16.98 -13.62 -5.04
CA MET A 1 15.69 -13.75 -4.32
C MET A 1 14.76 -12.64 -4.77
N ALA A 2 13.57 -13.00 -5.24
CA ALA A 2 12.64 -11.99 -5.73
C ALA A 2 11.91 -11.34 -4.55
N VAL A 3 11.87 -10.01 -4.55
CA VAL A 3 11.12 -9.25 -3.55
C VAL A 3 9.85 -8.77 -4.21
N LYS A 4 8.73 -8.99 -3.56
CA LYS A 4 7.43 -8.52 -4.03
C LYS A 4 7.10 -7.19 -3.37
N GLN A 5 6.49 -6.31 -4.14
CA GLN A 5 6.07 -5.03 -3.62
C GLN A 5 4.60 -4.80 -3.97
N LEU A 6 3.90 -4.12 -3.08
CA LEU A 6 2.53 -3.71 -3.30
C LEU A 6 2.52 -2.29 -3.84
N SER A 7 1.74 -2.05 -4.88
CA SER A 7 1.47 -0.71 -5.37
C SER A 7 0.02 -0.38 -5.07
N VAL A 8 -0.21 0.63 -4.26
CA VAL A 8 -1.55 1.04 -3.84
C VAL A 8 -1.86 2.38 -4.51
N TYR A 9 -2.96 2.42 -5.23
CA TYR A 9 -3.40 3.61 -5.94
C TYR A 9 -4.47 4.31 -5.11
N LEU A 10 -4.17 5.51 -4.66
CA LEU A 10 -5.05 6.29 -3.79
C LEU A 10 -5.42 7.61 -4.46
N GLU A 11 -6.63 8.07 -4.20
CA GLU A 11 -7.01 9.42 -4.59
C GLU A 11 -6.14 10.40 -3.80
N ASN A 12 -5.68 11.47 -4.45
CA ASN A 12 -4.86 12.47 -3.80
C ASN A 12 -5.74 13.42 -2.97
N LYS A 13 -6.29 12.89 -1.89
CA LYS A 13 -7.14 13.62 -0.95
C LYS A 13 -6.57 13.52 0.47
N PRO A 14 -6.76 14.55 1.30
CA PRO A 14 -6.29 14.50 2.68
C PRO A 14 -6.85 13.28 3.41
N GLY A 15 -6.00 12.63 4.18
CA GLY A 15 -6.39 11.51 5.02
C GLY A 15 -6.41 10.14 4.36
N ARG A 16 -6.35 10.06 3.03
CA ARG A 16 -6.40 8.76 2.34
C ARG A 16 -5.22 7.87 2.70
N LEU A 17 -4.02 8.43 2.65
CA LEU A 17 -2.83 7.68 3.01
C LEU A 17 -2.88 7.25 4.48
N LEU A 18 -3.31 8.14 5.35
CA LEU A 18 -3.41 7.84 6.78
C LEU A 18 -4.39 6.70 7.04
N GLU A 19 -5.52 6.68 6.34
CA GLU A 19 -6.48 5.59 6.46
C GLU A 19 -5.87 4.24 6.10
N GLN A 20 -5.09 4.19 5.01
CA GLN A 20 -4.45 2.96 4.59
C GLN A 20 -3.37 2.50 5.58
N MET A 21 -2.59 3.43 6.08
CA MET A 21 -1.58 3.12 7.08
C MET A 21 -2.22 2.58 8.36
N LYS A 22 -3.33 3.17 8.75
CA LYS A 22 -4.07 2.73 9.93
C LYS A 22 -4.61 1.31 9.77
N LYS A 23 -5.12 0.98 8.59
CA LYS A 23 -5.58 -0.38 8.30
C LYS A 23 -4.46 -1.40 8.43
N LEU A 24 -3.29 -1.07 7.92
CA LEU A 24 -2.13 -1.96 8.04
C LEU A 24 -1.71 -2.13 9.49
N ALA A 25 -1.73 -1.06 10.26
CA ALA A 25 -1.39 -1.10 11.68
C ALA A 25 -2.38 -1.96 12.46
N ASP A 26 -3.68 -1.79 12.18
CA ASP A 26 -4.72 -2.56 12.84
C ASP A 26 -4.63 -4.06 12.52
N ALA A 27 -4.17 -4.39 11.33
CA ALA A 27 -3.96 -5.77 10.91
C ALA A 27 -2.61 -6.32 11.38
N LYS A 28 -1.82 -5.51 12.08
CA LYS A 28 -0.50 -5.87 12.62
C LYS A 28 0.47 -6.29 11.52
N ILE A 29 0.43 -5.58 10.39
CA ILE A 29 1.31 -5.83 9.28
C ILE A 29 2.52 -4.91 9.37
N ASN A 30 3.71 -5.49 9.37
CA ASN A 30 4.96 -4.76 9.38
C ASN A 30 5.25 -4.19 8.00
N ILE A 31 5.57 -2.91 7.93
CA ILE A 31 6.00 -2.27 6.70
C ILE A 31 7.53 -2.19 6.73
N ARG A 32 8.19 -2.87 5.80
CA ARG A 32 9.65 -2.88 5.71
C ARG A 32 10.20 -1.75 4.87
N GLY A 33 9.42 -1.27 3.95
CA GLY A 33 9.81 -0.16 3.11
C GLY A 33 8.59 0.50 2.51
N MET A 34 8.69 1.80 2.26
CA MET A 34 7.60 2.57 1.70
C MET A 34 8.15 3.67 0.80
N CYS A 35 7.51 3.86 -0.33
CA CYS A 35 7.84 4.95 -1.23
C CYS A 35 6.53 5.55 -1.75
N ILE A 36 6.46 6.86 -1.78
CA ILE A 36 5.26 7.56 -2.23
C ILE A 36 5.59 8.34 -3.50
N ALA A 37 4.79 8.12 -4.55
CA ALA A 37 4.87 8.91 -5.77
C ALA A 37 3.52 9.59 -5.98
N GLU A 38 3.53 10.87 -6.24
CA GLU A 38 2.30 11.65 -6.43
C GLU A 38 2.13 12.07 -7.88
N ALA A 39 0.89 11.98 -8.35
CA ALA A 39 0.44 12.57 -9.60
C ALA A 39 -0.66 13.57 -9.28
N ASN A 40 -1.20 14.25 -10.31
CA ASN A 40 -2.16 15.33 -10.07
C ASN A 40 -3.41 14.92 -9.30
N ASP A 41 -4.01 13.79 -9.69
CA ASP A 41 -5.30 13.38 -9.12
C ASP A 41 -5.20 12.19 -8.16
N PHE A 42 -4.08 11.51 -8.14
CA PHE A 42 -3.90 10.36 -7.27
C PHE A 42 -2.43 10.15 -6.93
N GLY A 43 -2.21 9.40 -5.87
CA GLY A 43 -0.88 9.00 -5.45
C GLY A 43 -0.71 7.50 -5.57
N ILE A 44 0.53 7.08 -5.74
CA ILE A 44 0.89 5.67 -5.73
C ILE A 44 1.80 5.43 -4.54
N VAL A 45 1.39 4.54 -3.65
CA VAL A 45 2.19 4.15 -2.50
C VAL A 45 2.74 2.76 -2.77
N ARG A 46 4.05 2.63 -2.74
CA ARG A 46 4.72 1.34 -2.91
C ARG A 46 5.18 0.85 -1.57
N LEU A 47 4.77 -0.35 -1.23
CA LEU A 47 5.04 -0.94 0.08
C LEU A 47 5.78 -2.27 -0.06
N ILE A 48 6.76 -2.46 0.80
CA ILE A 48 7.43 -3.75 0.93
C ILE A 48 7.03 -4.32 2.28
N VAL A 49 6.28 -5.42 2.24
CA VAL A 49 5.77 -6.08 3.45
C VAL A 49 6.03 -7.58 3.36
N PRO A 50 6.30 -8.25 4.49
CA PRO A 50 6.51 -9.70 4.46
C PRO A 50 5.23 -10.47 4.19
N GLU A 51 4.08 -9.97 4.66
CA GLU A 51 2.79 -10.65 4.51
C GLU A 51 1.99 -10.02 3.39
N ILE A 52 2.43 -10.24 2.16
CA ILE A 52 1.90 -9.55 1.00
C ILE A 52 0.42 -9.88 0.73
N SER A 53 0.03 -11.14 0.86
CA SER A 53 -1.36 -11.54 0.62
C SER A 53 -2.32 -10.92 1.61
N LYS A 54 -1.92 -10.87 2.87
CA LYS A 54 -2.72 -10.26 3.92
C LYS A 54 -2.85 -8.76 3.74
N ALA A 55 -1.73 -8.10 3.43
CA ALA A 55 -1.73 -6.66 3.18
C ALA A 55 -2.59 -6.29 1.97
N LYS A 56 -2.48 -7.05 0.90
CA LYS A 56 -3.29 -6.84 -0.30
C LYS A 56 -4.78 -6.92 0.04
N LYS A 57 -5.18 -7.93 0.77
CA LYS A 57 -6.57 -8.13 1.15
C LYS A 57 -7.13 -6.96 1.96
N VAL A 58 -6.33 -6.49 2.91
CA VAL A 58 -6.72 -5.38 3.78
C VAL A 58 -6.88 -4.09 2.98
N LEU A 59 -5.95 -3.82 2.07
CA LEU A 59 -5.93 -2.56 1.32
C LEU A 59 -6.92 -2.55 0.16
N GLU A 60 -7.24 -3.69 -0.43
CA GLU A 60 -8.15 -3.78 -1.57
C GLU A 60 -9.57 -3.33 -1.24
N GLU A 61 -9.94 -3.28 0.02
CA GLU A 61 -11.28 -2.86 0.43
C GLU A 61 -11.60 -1.45 -0.03
N ASP A 62 -10.59 -0.56 -0.04
CA ASP A 62 -10.81 0.85 -0.36
C ASP A 62 -9.92 1.38 -1.48
N ALA A 63 -9.02 0.58 -2.01
CA ALA A 63 -8.05 1.06 -2.98
C ALA A 63 -7.72 -0.01 -4.01
N LEU A 64 -7.24 0.42 -5.16
CA LEU A 64 -6.72 -0.50 -6.15
C LEU A 64 -5.30 -0.90 -5.75
N VAL A 65 -5.07 -2.18 -5.64
CA VAL A 65 -3.77 -2.71 -5.21
C VAL A 65 -3.25 -3.69 -6.24
N THR A 66 -2.00 -3.52 -6.63
CA THR A 66 -1.32 -4.46 -7.52
C THR A 66 -0.07 -4.99 -6.86
N VAL A 67 0.32 -6.20 -7.22
CA VAL A 67 1.54 -6.83 -6.73
C VAL A 67 2.53 -6.91 -7.87
N THR A 68 3.72 -6.39 -7.64
CA THR A 68 4.79 -6.46 -8.63
C THR A 68 6.03 -7.08 -8.01
N LYS A 69 6.80 -7.77 -8.84
CA LYS A 69 8.11 -8.27 -8.43
C LYS A 69 9.15 -7.21 -8.71
N VAL A 70 10.05 -7.05 -7.79
CA VAL A 70 11.15 -6.11 -7.93
C VAL A 70 12.40 -6.84 -8.39
#